data_0010a458da135b8d6ece77d06d037766
#
_entry.id   0010a458da135b8d6ece77d06d037766
#
_cell.length_a   1.000
_cell.length_b   1.000
_cell.length_c   1.000
_cell.angle_alpha   90.00
_cell.angle_beta   90.00
_cell.angle_gamma   90.00
#
_symmetry.space_group_name_H-M   'P 1'
#
loop_
_entity.id
_entity.type
_entity.pdbx_description
1 polymer ?
#
loop_
_entity_poly.entity_id
_entity_poly.type
_entity_poly.pdbx_seq_one_letter_code
_entity_poly.pdbx_strand_id
1 'polypeptide(L)'
;MALTRRALLEQIGRAGGMGAAYMAMETLGLAIPTPAGAEKFRLPARSGDGRSVVILGAGIAGLVSAYELKRAGYRVTVLEARDRIGGRAWTVRHGDRIVQTGRADQVAMLDPGLYFNAGPGRIPSSHRVIIGYARRFGVQLEPFINMNRNAGWDFGGKVYPERRRVEDLHGHLAELLAKAIDAHALDGQVSKDELAALRQFLIPFGSLDPKGKYVPSGSSGWAVDGGGYGHEPVPLPPLGFKDLASSPAIGLPYFFEHIWDMQPTMLQPVGGMDRIARAFYDQVRPLVRLRSPVTAIRRNGNGVRVEHGPGKHITEADLCICTLGANLLAKMPNDFSPAKNAALMSVQYLPSVKVAFEAPRFWETDDNIFGGLAWTDRANENVIYPSSGFGSRKGVLVAAYVAGWTNQDNPQKFAAYSDEQRLRVSRESIEALHPGRSKLLSKGVSVGWGLVPFSEGVGAIWGGGLGGNAQRGEQYAELLKPEGPIVFAGEHLSYQGLWQEGAALSAHEALKLVATMAKEKASA
;
A
#
# COMPACT_ATOMS: atom_id res chain seq x y z
N MET A 1 35.62 35.22 -18.33
CA MET A 1 35.58 33.82 -17.83
C MET A 1 34.21 33.22 -18.22
N ALA A 2 34.22 32.14 -18.97
CA ALA A 2 32.96 31.47 -19.31
C ALA A 2 32.39 30.83 -18.04
N LEU A 3 31.11 31.12 -17.73
CA LEU A 3 30.42 30.51 -16.60
C LEU A 3 30.36 28.98 -16.86
N THR A 4 30.87 28.18 -15.93
CA THR A 4 30.67 26.73 -16.03
C THR A 4 29.21 26.36 -15.73
N ARG A 5 28.72 25.25 -16.30
CA ARG A 5 27.36 24.75 -16.04
C ARG A 5 27.06 24.60 -14.54
N ARG A 6 28.04 24.17 -13.76
CA ARG A 6 27.93 24.05 -12.31
C ARG A 6 27.76 25.41 -11.62
N ALA A 7 28.58 26.41 -11.99
CA ALA A 7 28.49 27.75 -11.45
C ALA A 7 27.15 28.42 -11.78
N LEU A 8 26.59 28.17 -12.98
CA LEU A 8 25.27 28.64 -13.38
C LEU A 8 24.16 28.03 -12.50
N LEU A 9 24.19 26.72 -12.27
CA LEU A 9 23.21 26.04 -11.40
C LEU A 9 23.31 26.48 -9.94
N GLU A 10 24.52 26.71 -9.44
CA GLU A 10 24.72 27.26 -8.09
C GLU A 10 24.17 28.70 -7.96
N GLN A 11 24.32 29.55 -8.98
CA GLN A 11 23.75 30.90 -8.99
C GLN A 11 22.20 30.87 -9.05
N ILE A 12 21.62 30.01 -9.89
CA ILE A 12 20.16 29.83 -9.96
C ILE A 12 19.62 29.29 -8.63
N GLY A 13 20.31 28.35 -8.00
CA GLY A 13 19.93 27.81 -6.70
C GLY A 13 19.98 28.84 -5.58
N ARG A 14 20.98 29.75 -5.60
CA ARG A 14 21.08 30.87 -4.65
C ARG A 14 20.01 31.95 -4.85
N ALA A 15 19.61 32.21 -6.09
CA ALA A 15 18.62 33.23 -6.43
C ALA A 15 17.16 32.72 -6.29
N GLY A 16 16.87 31.48 -6.63
CA GLY A 16 15.51 30.90 -6.71
C GLY A 16 15.27 29.66 -5.87
N GLY A 17 16.24 29.26 -5.02
CA GLY A 17 16.18 28.05 -4.20
C GLY A 17 16.35 26.74 -4.98
N MET A 18 16.29 25.61 -4.25
CA MET A 18 16.51 24.27 -4.81
C MET A 18 15.54 23.92 -5.95
N GLY A 19 14.30 24.42 -5.90
CA GLY A 19 13.31 24.20 -6.97
C GLY A 19 13.70 24.83 -8.30
N ALA A 20 14.23 26.05 -8.27
CA ALA A 20 14.71 26.74 -9.47
C ALA A 20 15.95 26.08 -10.07
N ALA A 21 16.88 25.63 -9.22
CA ALA A 21 18.03 24.85 -9.67
C ALA A 21 17.60 23.52 -10.32
N TYR A 22 16.60 22.83 -9.76
CA TYR A 22 16.08 21.57 -10.31
C TYR A 22 15.39 21.79 -11.67
N MET A 23 14.54 22.81 -11.82
CA MET A 23 13.93 23.16 -13.10
C MET A 23 14.98 23.55 -14.16
N ALA A 24 16.04 24.26 -13.77
CA ALA A 24 17.14 24.58 -14.67
C ALA A 24 17.92 23.31 -15.10
N MET A 25 18.09 22.34 -14.21
CA MET A 25 18.71 21.06 -14.54
C MET A 25 17.87 20.27 -15.56
N GLU A 26 16.53 20.25 -15.41
CA GLU A 26 15.61 19.62 -16.37
C GLU A 26 15.71 20.30 -17.75
N THR A 27 15.65 21.62 -17.78
CA THR A 27 15.71 22.43 -19.02
C THR A 27 17.04 22.26 -19.76
N LEU A 28 18.14 22.08 -19.02
CA LEU A 28 19.49 21.89 -19.56
C LEU A 28 19.80 20.40 -19.89
N GLY A 29 18.83 19.48 -19.69
CA GLY A 29 19.05 18.06 -19.90
C GLY A 29 20.05 17.42 -18.93
N LEU A 30 20.32 18.06 -17.80
CA LEU A 30 21.25 17.61 -16.76
C LEU A 30 20.53 16.87 -15.62
N ALA A 31 19.20 16.89 -15.58
CA ALA A 31 18.42 16.07 -14.68
C ALA A 31 18.64 14.59 -15.02
N ILE A 32 18.88 13.77 -14.02
CA ILE A 32 18.90 12.31 -14.20
C ILE A 32 17.54 11.93 -14.81
N PRO A 33 17.49 11.19 -15.94
CA PRO A 33 16.22 10.80 -16.53
C PRO A 33 15.40 10.10 -15.47
N THR A 34 14.30 10.72 -15.05
CA THR A 34 13.34 10.07 -14.18
C THR A 34 12.79 8.85 -14.94
N PRO A 35 12.88 7.62 -14.42
CA PRO A 35 12.31 6.48 -15.09
C PRO A 35 10.88 6.79 -15.53
N ALA A 36 10.51 6.35 -16.74
CA ALA A 36 9.25 6.72 -17.37
C ALA A 36 8.05 6.36 -16.48
N GLY A 37 7.43 7.36 -15.86
CA GLY A 37 6.15 7.21 -15.17
C GLY A 37 4.99 7.12 -16.18
N ALA A 38 3.75 7.02 -15.69
CA ALA A 38 2.53 6.94 -16.49
C ALA A 38 2.42 8.07 -17.53
N GLU A 39 3.02 9.23 -17.25
CA GLU A 39 3.03 10.38 -18.16
C GLU A 39 3.73 10.07 -19.49
N LYS A 40 4.64 9.10 -19.52
CA LYS A 40 5.42 8.71 -20.70
C LYS A 40 4.91 7.43 -21.36
N PHE A 41 4.05 6.63 -20.72
CA PHE A 41 3.49 5.45 -21.36
C PHE A 41 2.44 5.86 -22.41
N ARG A 42 2.65 5.42 -23.63
CA ARG A 42 1.70 5.57 -24.74
C ARG A 42 1.86 4.41 -25.71
N LEU A 43 0.77 3.83 -26.12
CA LEU A 43 0.74 2.99 -27.30
C LEU A 43 0.89 3.85 -28.57
N PRO A 44 1.44 3.31 -29.66
CA PRO A 44 1.44 4.01 -30.95
C PRO A 44 0.02 4.42 -31.35
N ALA A 45 -0.12 5.65 -31.85
CA ALA A 45 -1.40 6.14 -32.31
C ALA A 45 -1.96 5.23 -33.41
N ARG A 46 -3.26 4.92 -33.35
CA ARG A 46 -3.97 4.02 -34.29
C ARG A 46 -3.41 2.60 -34.36
N SER A 47 -2.59 2.17 -33.36
CA SER A 47 -2.10 0.78 -33.33
C SER A 47 -3.22 -0.26 -33.20
N GLY A 48 -4.42 0.17 -32.81
CA GLY A 48 -5.60 -0.69 -32.72
C GLY A 48 -6.26 -0.99 -34.06
N ASP A 49 -6.20 -0.05 -35.00
CA ASP A 49 -6.84 -0.17 -36.34
C ASP A 49 -8.25 -0.78 -36.28
N GLY A 50 -9.08 -0.34 -35.31
CA GLY A 50 -10.43 -0.85 -35.10
C GLY A 50 -10.55 -2.27 -34.54
N ARG A 51 -9.46 -2.92 -34.14
CA ARG A 51 -9.48 -4.25 -33.51
C ARG A 51 -10.23 -4.22 -32.19
N SER A 52 -10.93 -5.30 -31.90
CA SER A 52 -11.71 -5.45 -30.68
C SER A 52 -10.87 -6.08 -29.57
N VAL A 53 -10.98 -5.51 -28.36
CA VAL A 53 -10.34 -6.05 -27.15
C VAL A 53 -11.38 -6.14 -26.05
N VAL A 54 -11.56 -7.33 -25.48
CA VAL A 54 -12.33 -7.51 -24.26
C VAL A 54 -11.38 -7.50 -23.04
N ILE A 55 -11.74 -6.74 -22.03
CA ILE A 55 -10.99 -6.65 -20.77
C ILE A 55 -11.85 -7.25 -19.66
N LEU A 56 -11.28 -8.18 -18.90
CA LEU A 56 -11.98 -8.87 -17.82
C LEU A 56 -11.56 -8.26 -16.48
N GLY A 57 -12.50 -7.52 -15.87
CA GLY A 57 -12.33 -6.79 -14.62
C GLY A 57 -12.09 -5.29 -14.81
N ALA A 58 -12.78 -4.47 -14.00
CA ALA A 58 -12.61 -3.02 -13.91
C ALA A 58 -11.83 -2.61 -12.63
N GLY A 59 -10.81 -3.40 -12.25
CA GLY A 59 -9.78 -3.02 -11.29
C GLY A 59 -8.78 -2.04 -11.92
N ILE A 60 -7.74 -1.63 -11.18
CA ILE A 60 -6.72 -0.70 -11.69
C ILE A 60 -6.11 -1.19 -12.99
N ALA A 61 -5.68 -2.45 -13.09
CA ALA A 61 -5.08 -2.98 -14.31
C ALA A 61 -6.02 -2.89 -15.52
N GLY A 62 -7.30 -3.28 -15.33
CA GLY A 62 -8.30 -3.21 -16.40
C GLY A 62 -8.64 -1.78 -16.82
N LEU A 63 -8.75 -0.86 -15.87
CA LEU A 63 -9.05 0.54 -16.14
C LEU A 63 -7.88 1.25 -16.86
N VAL A 64 -6.64 0.99 -16.45
CA VAL A 64 -5.43 1.46 -17.17
C VAL A 64 -5.42 0.92 -18.60
N SER A 65 -5.68 -0.38 -18.76
CA SER A 65 -5.72 -1.01 -20.08
C SER A 65 -6.80 -0.41 -20.96
N ALA A 66 -8.02 -0.21 -20.45
CA ALA A 66 -9.13 0.38 -21.19
C ALA A 66 -8.82 1.82 -21.64
N TYR A 67 -8.23 2.62 -20.75
CA TYR A 67 -7.87 4.00 -21.06
C TYR A 67 -6.83 4.10 -22.16
N GLU A 68 -5.74 3.35 -22.09
CA GLU A 68 -4.67 3.43 -23.08
C GLU A 68 -5.08 2.79 -24.42
N LEU A 69 -5.84 1.68 -24.43
CA LEU A 69 -6.36 1.08 -25.67
C LEU A 69 -7.36 1.99 -26.39
N LYS A 70 -8.29 2.63 -25.64
CA LYS A 70 -9.20 3.62 -26.22
C LYS A 70 -8.43 4.73 -26.94
N ARG A 71 -7.36 5.24 -26.34
CA ARG A 71 -6.52 6.29 -26.92
C ARG A 71 -5.75 5.83 -28.16
N ALA A 72 -5.45 4.54 -28.23
CA ALA A 72 -4.74 3.91 -29.36
C ALA A 72 -5.69 3.42 -30.48
N GLY A 73 -7.01 3.67 -30.40
CA GLY A 73 -7.97 3.40 -31.45
C GLY A 73 -8.55 1.97 -31.45
N TYR A 74 -8.42 1.21 -30.34
CA TYR A 74 -9.07 -0.08 -30.20
C TYR A 74 -10.56 0.06 -29.85
N ARG A 75 -11.36 -0.90 -30.29
CA ARG A 75 -12.75 -1.09 -29.81
C ARG A 75 -12.72 -1.90 -28.52
N VAL A 76 -12.94 -1.25 -27.41
CA VAL A 76 -12.78 -1.85 -26.07
C VAL A 76 -14.13 -2.17 -25.44
N THR A 77 -14.25 -3.35 -24.82
CA THR A 77 -15.34 -3.70 -23.91
C THR A 77 -14.71 -4.18 -22.59
N VAL A 78 -15.15 -3.63 -21.46
CA VAL A 78 -14.72 -4.06 -20.13
C VAL A 78 -15.89 -4.76 -19.43
N LEU A 79 -15.65 -5.96 -18.91
CA LEU A 79 -16.64 -6.75 -18.16
C LEU A 79 -16.27 -6.74 -16.68
N GLU A 80 -17.10 -6.13 -15.83
CA GLU A 80 -16.91 -6.07 -14.37
C GLU A 80 -18.03 -6.84 -13.67
N ALA A 81 -17.64 -7.73 -12.77
CA ALA A 81 -18.57 -8.60 -12.07
C ALA A 81 -19.50 -7.85 -11.10
N ARG A 82 -18.97 -6.82 -10.44
CA ARG A 82 -19.68 -6.04 -9.43
C ARG A 82 -20.50 -4.92 -10.04
N ASP A 83 -21.29 -4.27 -9.20
CA ASP A 83 -21.97 -3.01 -9.50
C ASP A 83 -21.10 -1.77 -9.28
N ARG A 84 -19.81 -1.96 -8.95
CA ARG A 84 -18.81 -0.93 -8.73
C ARG A 84 -17.50 -1.25 -9.43
N ILE A 85 -16.73 -0.21 -9.74
CA ILE A 85 -15.38 -0.31 -10.31
C ILE A 85 -14.30 -0.31 -9.20
N GLY A 86 -13.04 -0.38 -9.59
CA GLY A 86 -11.87 -0.26 -8.72
C GLY A 86 -11.39 -1.61 -8.14
N GLY A 87 -12.22 -2.65 -8.22
CA GLY A 87 -11.86 -3.96 -7.67
C GLY A 87 -11.52 -3.89 -6.18
N ARG A 88 -10.25 -4.13 -5.84
CA ARG A 88 -9.73 -4.04 -4.46
C ARG A 88 -9.42 -2.60 -4.01
N ALA A 89 -9.28 -1.64 -4.91
CA ALA A 89 -9.22 -0.22 -4.58
C ALA A 89 -10.63 0.27 -4.21
N TRP A 90 -11.03 -0.01 -2.97
CA TRP A 90 -12.39 0.22 -2.47
C TRP A 90 -12.37 1.11 -1.24
N THR A 91 -13.07 2.23 -1.36
CA THR A 91 -13.35 3.17 -0.27
C THR A 91 -14.84 3.09 0.06
N VAL A 92 -15.16 2.72 1.28
CA VAL A 92 -16.52 2.57 1.80
C VAL A 92 -17.01 3.91 2.36
N ARG A 93 -18.24 4.29 2.01
CA ARG A 93 -18.90 5.54 2.43
C ARG A 93 -20.29 5.27 2.97
N HIS A 94 -20.98 6.31 3.42
CA HIS A 94 -22.37 6.22 3.84
C HIS A 94 -23.24 5.53 2.80
N GLY A 95 -24.03 4.56 3.23
CA GLY A 95 -24.95 3.80 2.38
C GLY A 95 -24.31 2.67 1.57
N ASP A 96 -22.98 2.55 1.54
CA ASP A 96 -22.33 1.45 0.83
C ASP A 96 -22.65 0.11 1.49
N ARG A 97 -23.02 -0.86 0.65
CA ARG A 97 -23.29 -2.24 1.05
C ARG A 97 -22.01 -3.06 1.01
N ILE A 98 -21.71 -3.70 2.12
CA ILE A 98 -20.55 -4.59 2.26
C ILE A 98 -21.08 -6.04 2.23
N VAL A 99 -20.83 -6.71 1.10
CA VAL A 99 -21.22 -8.10 0.85
C VAL A 99 -20.04 -9.01 1.09
N GLN A 100 -20.22 -10.02 1.93
CA GLN A 100 -19.24 -11.05 2.24
C GLN A 100 -19.89 -12.43 2.16
N THR A 101 -19.28 -13.37 1.45
CA THR A 101 -19.81 -14.73 1.28
C THR A 101 -20.05 -15.41 2.62
N GLY A 102 -21.25 -15.93 2.84
CA GLY A 102 -21.63 -16.62 4.08
C GLY A 102 -21.82 -15.70 5.29
N ARG A 103 -21.97 -14.40 5.08
CA ARG A 103 -22.22 -13.38 6.12
C ARG A 103 -23.49 -12.58 5.78
N ALA A 104 -24.09 -12.00 6.80
CA ALA A 104 -25.12 -10.98 6.60
C ALA A 104 -24.49 -9.72 5.99
N ASP A 105 -25.21 -9.07 5.10
CA ASP A 105 -24.73 -7.81 4.53
C ASP A 105 -24.68 -6.70 5.57
N GLN A 106 -23.62 -5.93 5.54
CA GLN A 106 -23.51 -4.72 6.33
C GLN A 106 -23.83 -3.50 5.45
N VAL A 107 -24.46 -2.50 6.02
CA VAL A 107 -24.60 -1.16 5.40
C VAL A 107 -23.76 -0.18 6.20
N ALA A 108 -22.86 0.49 5.55
CA ALA A 108 -22.01 1.49 6.21
C ALA A 108 -22.81 2.75 6.55
N MET A 109 -22.90 3.06 7.83
CA MET A 109 -23.68 4.20 8.36
C MET A 109 -22.79 5.39 8.76
N LEU A 110 -21.57 5.47 8.22
CA LEU A 110 -20.65 6.59 8.47
C LEU A 110 -21.32 7.94 8.17
N ASP A 111 -20.98 8.99 8.92
CA ASP A 111 -21.51 10.32 8.62
C ASP A 111 -21.11 10.78 7.20
N PRO A 112 -21.94 11.57 6.52
CA PRO A 112 -21.61 12.13 5.20
C PRO A 112 -20.25 12.86 5.22
N GLY A 113 -19.43 12.58 4.22
CA GLY A 113 -18.06 13.12 4.12
C GLY A 113 -16.98 12.24 4.76
N LEU A 114 -17.34 11.36 5.68
CA LEU A 114 -16.42 10.36 6.23
C LEU A 114 -16.33 9.13 5.32
N TYR A 115 -15.18 8.45 5.36
CA TYR A 115 -14.93 7.27 4.56
C TYR A 115 -13.94 6.30 5.22
N PHE A 116 -14.00 5.06 4.80
CA PHE A 116 -13.13 3.97 5.19
C PHE A 116 -12.45 3.36 3.98
N ASN A 117 -11.13 3.38 3.91
CA ASN A 117 -10.35 2.68 2.88
C ASN A 117 -10.25 1.19 3.23
N ALA A 118 -11.21 0.41 2.79
CA ALA A 118 -11.26 -1.04 3.02
C ALA A 118 -10.12 -1.79 2.31
N GLY A 119 -9.70 -1.29 1.15
CA GLY A 119 -8.57 -1.80 0.37
C GLY A 119 -7.24 -1.09 0.71
N PRO A 120 -6.49 -0.61 -0.30
CA PRO A 120 -5.25 0.11 -0.07
C PRO A 120 -5.47 1.34 0.81
N GLY A 121 -4.47 1.72 1.61
CA GLY A 121 -4.54 2.88 2.49
C GLY A 121 -3.64 4.03 2.05
N ARG A 122 -2.59 3.73 1.26
CA ARG A 122 -1.52 4.69 0.96
C ARG A 122 -0.85 4.40 -0.38
N ILE A 123 -0.08 5.37 -0.87
CA ILE A 123 0.73 5.31 -2.10
C ILE A 123 2.13 5.79 -1.76
N PRO A 124 3.17 4.93 -1.85
CA PRO A 124 4.57 5.37 -1.76
C PRO A 124 4.90 6.42 -2.83
N SER A 125 5.70 7.42 -2.50
CA SER A 125 6.15 8.44 -3.46
C SER A 125 7.00 7.86 -4.60
N SER A 126 7.54 6.66 -4.43
CA SER A 126 8.22 5.87 -5.45
C SER A 126 7.28 5.29 -6.52
N HIS A 127 5.97 5.27 -6.29
CA HIS A 127 4.95 4.73 -7.21
C HIS A 127 4.60 5.72 -8.32
N ARG A 128 5.49 5.85 -9.28
CA ARG A 128 5.47 6.92 -10.30
C ARG A 128 4.34 6.78 -11.31
N VAL A 129 3.94 5.54 -11.64
CA VAL A 129 2.90 5.30 -12.65
C VAL A 129 1.54 5.74 -12.12
N ILE A 130 1.16 5.29 -10.92
CA ILE A 130 -0.11 5.67 -10.29
C ILE A 130 -0.16 7.15 -9.95
N ILE A 131 0.93 7.73 -9.43
CA ILE A 131 1.03 9.17 -9.17
C ILE A 131 0.95 9.96 -10.48
N GLY A 132 1.59 9.48 -11.54
CA GLY A 132 1.51 10.09 -12.87
C GLY A 132 0.08 10.12 -13.42
N TYR A 133 -0.68 9.04 -13.27
CA TYR A 133 -2.11 9.03 -13.63
C TYR A 133 -2.95 9.93 -12.72
N ALA A 134 -2.69 9.95 -11.41
CA ALA A 134 -3.37 10.86 -10.49
C ALA A 134 -3.20 12.32 -10.95
N ARG A 135 -1.97 12.75 -11.26
CA ARG A 135 -1.67 14.09 -11.80
C ARG A 135 -2.38 14.34 -13.12
N ARG A 136 -2.32 13.39 -14.06
CA ARG A 136 -2.96 13.49 -15.38
C ARG A 136 -4.46 13.75 -15.28
N PHE A 137 -5.12 13.18 -14.29
CA PHE A 137 -6.57 13.32 -14.08
C PHE A 137 -6.95 14.38 -13.05
N GLY A 138 -5.99 15.12 -12.51
CA GLY A 138 -6.26 16.15 -11.50
C GLY A 138 -6.72 15.58 -10.14
N VAL A 139 -6.40 14.32 -9.84
CA VAL A 139 -6.69 13.73 -8.52
C VAL A 139 -5.73 14.33 -7.50
N GLN A 140 -6.29 15.08 -6.56
CA GLN A 140 -5.51 15.67 -5.48
C GLN A 140 -4.97 14.61 -4.54
N LEU A 141 -3.69 14.74 -4.20
CA LEU A 141 -3.00 13.88 -3.23
C LEU A 141 -2.62 14.69 -2.01
N GLU A 142 -2.71 14.06 -0.85
CA GLU A 142 -2.28 14.59 0.44
C GLU A 142 -1.31 13.61 1.12
N PRO A 143 -0.48 14.05 2.07
CA PRO A 143 0.39 13.15 2.82
C PRO A 143 -0.41 12.09 3.58
N PHE A 144 0.12 10.88 3.59
CA PHE A 144 -0.29 9.82 4.50
C PHE A 144 0.85 9.59 5.50
N ILE A 145 0.54 9.68 6.78
CA ILE A 145 1.51 9.51 7.87
C ILE A 145 1.55 8.02 8.23
N ASN A 146 2.71 7.42 8.05
CA ASN A 146 2.92 6.00 8.34
C ASN A 146 3.20 5.78 9.83
N MET A 147 4.18 6.50 10.37
CA MET A 147 4.60 6.40 11.76
C MET A 147 4.29 7.69 12.50
N ASN A 148 3.96 7.58 13.78
CA ASN A 148 3.71 8.71 14.66
C ASN A 148 4.31 8.42 16.03
N ARG A 149 5.26 9.25 16.42
CA ARG A 149 6.04 9.08 17.66
C ARG A 149 5.18 9.09 18.95
N ASN A 150 3.95 9.59 18.88
CA ASN A 150 2.99 9.55 19.99
C ASN A 150 2.12 8.29 19.99
N ALA A 151 2.02 7.58 18.84
CA ALA A 151 1.16 6.40 18.74
C ALA A 151 1.62 5.30 19.71
N GLY A 152 0.68 4.72 20.43
CA GLY A 152 0.95 3.65 21.38
C GLY A 152 1.32 2.34 20.69
N TRP A 153 2.35 1.66 21.17
CA TRP A 153 2.68 0.28 20.83
C TRP A 153 2.37 -0.62 22.02
N ASP A 154 1.44 -1.56 21.84
CA ASP A 154 0.99 -2.51 22.87
C ASP A 154 1.60 -3.89 22.63
N PHE A 155 2.63 -4.22 23.40
CA PHE A 155 3.29 -5.51 23.36
C PHE A 155 3.47 -6.09 24.75
N GLY A 156 3.05 -7.33 24.92
CA GLY A 156 3.07 -7.99 26.24
C GLY A 156 2.19 -7.30 27.28
N GLY A 157 1.10 -6.65 26.83
CA GLY A 157 0.19 -5.88 27.70
C GLY A 157 0.77 -4.56 28.23
N LYS A 158 1.91 -4.11 27.69
CA LYS A 158 2.54 -2.83 28.05
C LYS A 158 2.43 -1.85 26.89
N VAL A 159 1.68 -0.79 27.07
CA VAL A 159 1.53 0.29 26.08
C VAL A 159 2.56 1.38 26.35
N TYR A 160 3.41 1.63 25.36
CA TYR A 160 4.34 2.77 25.37
C TYR A 160 4.24 3.52 24.04
N PRO A 161 4.40 4.86 24.02
CA PRO A 161 4.55 5.59 22.78
C PRO A 161 5.71 5.04 21.95
N GLU A 162 5.58 5.05 20.63
CA GLU A 162 6.63 4.62 19.69
C GLU A 162 7.98 5.25 20.03
N ARG A 163 8.00 6.60 20.25
CA ARG A 163 9.24 7.33 20.59
C ARG A 163 10.03 6.67 21.71
N ARG A 164 9.34 6.24 22.76
CA ARG A 164 9.99 5.68 23.92
C ARG A 164 10.63 4.33 23.62
N ARG A 165 9.95 3.47 22.86
CA ARG A 165 10.51 2.17 22.46
C ARG A 165 11.70 2.33 21.53
N VAL A 166 11.58 3.23 20.54
CA VAL A 166 12.60 3.44 19.52
C VAL A 166 13.84 4.12 20.10
N GLU A 167 13.67 5.24 20.82
CA GLU A 167 14.79 6.02 21.34
C GLU A 167 15.54 5.28 22.44
N ASP A 168 14.82 4.64 23.37
CA ASP A 168 15.49 3.88 24.43
C ASP A 168 16.25 2.66 23.87
N LEU A 169 15.73 2.02 22.82
CA LEU A 169 16.46 0.95 22.13
C LEU A 169 17.72 1.49 21.43
N HIS A 170 17.63 2.64 20.71
CA HIS A 170 18.78 3.30 20.10
C HIS A 170 19.84 3.65 21.16
N GLY A 171 19.42 4.22 22.29
CA GLY A 171 20.32 4.57 23.39
C GLY A 171 21.08 3.35 23.94
N HIS A 172 20.38 2.27 24.22
CA HIS A 172 21.01 1.03 24.70
C HIS A 172 21.93 0.38 23.68
N LEU A 173 21.55 0.35 22.38
CA LEU A 173 22.41 -0.20 21.32
C LEU A 173 23.67 0.67 21.13
N ALA A 174 23.51 1.98 21.15
CA ALA A 174 24.64 2.91 21.09
C ALA A 174 25.60 2.76 22.28
N GLU A 175 25.07 2.59 23.51
CA GLU A 175 25.87 2.31 24.70
C GLU A 175 26.65 1.00 24.58
N LEU A 176 25.98 -0.07 24.11
CA LEU A 176 26.64 -1.37 23.91
C LEU A 176 27.76 -1.28 22.87
N LEU A 177 27.52 -0.59 21.76
CA LEU A 177 28.51 -0.39 20.71
C LEU A 177 29.68 0.49 21.18
N ALA A 178 29.39 1.57 21.93
CA ALA A 178 30.44 2.40 22.54
C ALA A 178 31.33 1.60 23.48
N LYS A 179 30.72 0.76 24.33
CA LYS A 179 31.50 -0.15 25.22
C LYS A 179 32.32 -1.17 24.44
N ALA A 180 31.82 -1.70 23.32
CA ALA A 180 32.60 -2.61 22.48
C ALA A 180 33.81 -1.93 21.83
N ILE A 181 33.69 -0.66 21.42
CA ILE A 181 34.79 0.16 20.93
C ILE A 181 35.82 0.41 22.06
N ASP A 182 35.35 0.87 23.20
CA ASP A 182 36.20 1.18 24.36
C ASP A 182 36.92 -0.07 24.90
N ALA A 183 36.34 -1.25 24.71
CA ALA A 183 36.95 -2.56 25.04
C ALA A 183 37.82 -3.15 23.93
N HIS A 184 38.12 -2.40 22.86
CA HIS A 184 38.94 -2.85 21.72
C HIS A 184 38.39 -4.10 20.97
N ALA A 185 37.10 -4.40 21.13
CA ALA A 185 36.50 -5.60 20.53
C ALA A 185 36.37 -5.53 18.99
N LEU A 186 36.54 -4.34 18.39
CA LEU A 186 36.39 -4.09 16.95
C LEU A 186 37.67 -3.77 16.23
N ASP A 187 38.83 -3.74 16.92
CA ASP A 187 40.14 -3.32 16.37
C ASP A 187 40.61 -4.16 15.17
N GLY A 188 40.13 -5.38 15.03
CA GLY A 188 40.44 -6.25 13.89
C GLY A 188 39.54 -6.06 12.66
N GLN A 189 38.45 -5.31 12.76
CA GLN A 189 37.44 -5.13 11.71
C GLN A 189 37.41 -3.71 11.14
N VAL A 190 37.78 -2.70 11.96
CA VAL A 190 37.63 -1.27 11.64
C VAL A 190 38.90 -0.53 12.03
N SER A 191 39.33 0.44 11.24
CA SER A 191 40.51 1.25 11.55
C SER A 191 40.33 2.12 12.79
N LYS A 192 41.43 2.53 13.43
CA LYS A 192 41.37 3.38 14.63
C LYS A 192 40.66 4.72 14.39
N ASP A 193 40.88 5.32 13.22
CA ASP A 193 40.28 6.62 12.87
C ASP A 193 38.75 6.46 12.65
N GLU A 194 38.32 5.37 12.01
CA GLU A 194 36.89 5.05 11.84
C GLU A 194 36.20 4.73 13.17
N LEU A 195 36.89 4.00 14.07
CA LEU A 195 36.36 3.74 15.42
C LEU A 195 36.22 5.02 16.23
N ALA A 196 37.18 5.95 16.15
CA ALA A 196 37.09 7.25 16.80
C ALA A 196 35.93 8.09 16.25
N ALA A 197 35.75 8.12 14.93
CA ALA A 197 34.60 8.79 14.29
C ALA A 197 33.27 8.16 14.69
N LEU A 198 33.19 6.84 14.68
CA LEU A 198 31.98 6.11 15.12
C LEU A 198 31.67 6.40 16.59
N ARG A 199 32.65 6.39 17.45
CA ARG A 199 32.49 6.70 18.88
C ARG A 199 31.91 8.09 19.12
N GLN A 200 32.35 9.09 18.34
CA GLN A 200 31.79 10.46 18.38
C GLN A 200 30.36 10.51 17.84
N PHE A 201 30.08 9.79 16.76
CA PHE A 201 28.72 9.71 16.20
C PHE A 201 27.71 9.10 17.19
N LEU A 202 28.12 8.08 17.96
CA LEU A 202 27.24 7.40 18.92
C LEU A 202 26.75 8.31 20.04
N ILE A 203 27.47 9.39 20.38
CA ILE A 203 27.05 10.32 21.44
C ILE A 203 25.71 10.97 21.11
N PRO A 204 25.56 11.74 20.03
CA PRO A 204 24.26 12.31 19.67
C PRO A 204 23.25 11.27 19.18
N PHE A 205 23.69 10.19 18.51
CA PHE A 205 22.82 9.14 17.99
C PHE A 205 22.06 8.42 19.09
N GLY A 206 22.71 8.08 20.21
CA GLY A 206 22.11 7.32 21.29
C GLY A 206 21.90 8.13 22.57
N SER A 207 22.03 9.47 22.54
CA SER A 207 21.96 10.31 23.73
C SER A 207 22.93 9.81 24.83
N LEU A 208 24.20 9.56 24.47
CA LEU A 208 25.20 9.09 25.41
C LEU A 208 25.88 10.25 26.16
N ASP A 209 26.22 10.03 27.43
CA ASP A 209 27.11 10.89 28.15
C ASP A 209 28.58 10.77 27.63
N PRO A 210 29.52 11.62 28.06
CA PRO A 210 30.92 11.51 27.63
C PRO A 210 31.57 10.16 27.94
N LYS A 211 31.05 9.42 28.91
CA LYS A 211 31.54 8.08 29.29
C LYS A 211 30.90 6.97 28.45
N GLY A 212 30.05 7.32 27.47
CA GLY A 212 29.38 6.36 26.61
C GLY A 212 28.20 5.65 27.21
N LYS A 213 27.65 6.15 28.30
CA LYS A 213 26.45 5.61 28.95
C LYS A 213 25.21 6.30 28.38
N TYR A 214 24.17 5.53 28.08
CA TYR A 214 22.87 6.07 27.72
C TYR A 214 22.26 6.88 28.87
N VAL A 215 21.81 8.09 28.57
CA VAL A 215 21.14 8.98 29.51
C VAL A 215 19.76 9.39 29.00
N PRO A 216 18.77 9.59 29.90
CA PRO A 216 17.44 10.02 29.47
C PRO A 216 17.49 11.29 28.64
N SER A 217 16.69 11.36 27.59
CA SER A 217 16.55 12.54 26.74
C SER A 217 15.09 12.83 26.41
N GLY A 218 14.78 14.07 26.01
CA GLY A 218 13.44 14.45 25.58
C GLY A 218 12.95 13.72 24.33
N SER A 219 13.85 13.11 23.55
CA SER A 219 13.48 12.29 22.39
C SER A 219 12.65 11.07 22.79
N SER A 220 12.96 10.46 23.95
CA SER A 220 12.19 9.35 24.52
C SER A 220 10.87 9.80 25.15
N GLY A 221 10.76 11.07 25.56
CA GLY A 221 9.58 11.69 26.16
C GLY A 221 9.89 12.34 27.51
N TRP A 222 8.94 13.10 28.00
CA TRP A 222 9.04 13.88 29.23
C TRP A 222 8.18 13.29 30.36
N ALA A 223 8.72 13.20 31.55
CA ALA A 223 7.98 12.96 32.79
C ALA A 223 7.30 14.24 33.27
N VAL A 224 7.96 15.38 33.03
CA VAL A 224 7.43 16.72 33.25
C VAL A 224 7.68 17.52 31.99
N ASP A 225 6.62 17.97 31.34
CA ASP A 225 6.73 18.85 30.16
C ASP A 225 7.26 20.22 30.62
N GLY A 226 8.33 20.66 29.97
CA GLY A 226 8.86 21.99 30.11
C GLY A 226 8.13 23.00 29.24
N GLY A 227 8.76 24.14 29.00
CA GLY A 227 8.32 25.14 28.03
C GLY A 227 7.71 26.41 28.59
N GLY A 228 7.27 26.43 29.85
CA GLY A 228 6.90 27.66 30.55
C GLY A 228 8.13 28.36 31.10
N TYR A 229 8.02 29.68 31.37
CA TYR A 229 9.10 30.45 32.01
C TYR A 229 9.47 29.84 33.36
N GLY A 230 10.70 29.41 33.55
CA GLY A 230 11.18 28.75 34.76
C GLY A 230 10.71 27.31 34.95
N HIS A 231 10.08 26.69 33.96
CA HIS A 231 9.67 25.28 33.99
C HIS A 231 10.69 24.43 33.23
N GLU A 232 11.59 23.77 33.96
CA GLU A 232 12.56 22.85 33.37
C GLU A 232 11.91 21.50 33.02
N PRO A 233 12.11 20.98 31.78
CA PRO A 233 11.58 19.67 31.44
C PRO A 233 12.37 18.56 32.14
N VAL A 234 11.68 17.48 32.53
CA VAL A 234 12.28 16.29 33.12
C VAL A 234 12.04 15.11 32.20
N PRO A 235 13.08 14.48 31.62
CA PRO A 235 12.92 13.34 30.74
C PRO A 235 12.41 12.10 31.49
N LEU A 236 11.71 11.21 30.78
CA LEU A 236 11.30 9.91 31.31
C LEU A 236 12.52 9.04 31.62
N PRO A 237 12.50 8.24 32.70
CA PRO A 237 13.55 7.24 32.89
C PRO A 237 13.50 6.20 31.78
N PRO A 238 14.67 5.72 31.26
CA PRO A 238 14.73 4.75 30.19
C PRO A 238 14.00 3.45 30.53
N LEU A 239 13.38 2.83 29.51
CA LEU A 239 12.95 1.43 29.59
C LEU A 239 14.18 0.52 29.70
N GLY A 240 14.04 -0.59 30.42
CA GLY A 240 15.13 -1.55 30.53
C GLY A 240 15.44 -2.24 29.19
N PHE A 241 16.73 -2.40 28.88
CA PHE A 241 17.16 -3.08 27.63
C PHE A 241 16.52 -4.47 27.48
N LYS A 242 16.42 -5.24 28.56
CA LYS A 242 15.79 -6.57 28.54
C LYS A 242 14.34 -6.51 28.08
N ASP A 243 13.56 -5.52 28.57
CA ASP A 243 12.15 -5.37 28.18
C ASP A 243 12.00 -4.99 26.70
N LEU A 244 12.94 -4.22 26.18
CA LEU A 244 12.96 -3.83 24.77
C LEU A 244 13.45 -4.98 23.88
N ALA A 245 14.58 -5.59 24.19
CA ALA A 245 15.23 -6.62 23.37
C ALA A 245 14.42 -7.93 23.28
N SER A 246 13.62 -8.25 24.30
CA SER A 246 12.73 -9.42 24.27
C SER A 246 11.33 -9.13 23.71
N SER A 247 11.05 -7.88 23.35
CA SER A 247 9.74 -7.48 22.83
C SER A 247 9.57 -7.87 21.36
N PRO A 248 8.43 -8.46 20.95
CA PRO A 248 8.11 -8.66 19.53
C PRO A 248 8.08 -7.35 18.71
N ALA A 249 8.03 -6.19 19.38
CA ALA A 249 8.14 -4.88 18.73
C ALA A 249 9.46 -4.66 18.00
N ILE A 250 10.55 -5.34 18.37
CA ILE A 250 11.85 -5.32 17.66
C ILE A 250 11.76 -5.88 16.22
N GLY A 251 10.69 -6.60 15.89
CA GLY A 251 10.44 -7.08 14.54
C GLY A 251 10.02 -5.99 13.56
N LEU A 252 9.08 -6.33 12.69
CA LEU A 252 8.57 -5.47 11.61
C LEU A 252 8.15 -4.06 12.07
N PRO A 253 7.48 -3.84 13.22
CA PRO A 253 7.08 -2.49 13.64
C PRO A 253 8.25 -1.51 13.69
N TYR A 254 9.39 -1.93 14.24
CA TYR A 254 10.59 -1.10 14.37
C TYR A 254 11.23 -0.77 13.02
N PHE A 255 11.20 -1.70 12.06
CA PHE A 255 11.82 -1.56 10.75
C PHE A 255 10.84 -1.13 9.65
N PHE A 256 9.60 -0.81 9.98
CA PHE A 256 8.53 -0.62 9.01
C PHE A 256 8.86 0.44 7.96
N GLU A 257 9.35 1.62 8.37
CA GLU A 257 9.74 2.69 7.45
C GLU A 257 11.14 2.49 6.82
N HIS A 258 11.86 1.42 7.17
CA HIS A 258 13.09 1.03 6.47
C HIS A 258 12.81 0.20 5.21
N ILE A 259 11.61 -0.39 5.10
CA ILE A 259 11.18 -1.13 3.92
C ILE A 259 10.94 -0.15 2.78
N TRP A 260 11.49 -0.43 1.60
CA TRP A 260 11.46 0.46 0.43
C TRP A 260 10.06 1.03 0.14
N ASP A 261 9.03 0.17 0.08
CA ASP A 261 7.66 0.58 -0.21
C ASP A 261 6.93 1.19 1.01
N MET A 262 7.60 1.37 2.15
CA MET A 262 7.02 1.95 3.36
C MET A 262 7.72 3.24 3.79
N GLN A 263 8.76 3.64 3.06
CA GLN A 263 9.52 4.86 3.37
C GLN A 263 8.69 6.13 3.14
N PRO A 264 8.87 7.16 3.94
CA PRO A 264 8.32 8.48 3.67
C PRO A 264 8.86 9.05 2.33
N THR A 265 8.09 9.85 1.57
CA THR A 265 6.76 10.32 1.88
C THR A 265 5.74 9.35 1.32
N MET A 266 4.74 9.05 2.14
CA MET A 266 3.55 8.35 1.70
C MET A 266 2.46 9.36 1.32
N LEU A 267 1.62 8.98 0.37
CA LEU A 267 0.53 9.80 -0.15
C LEU A 267 -0.79 9.03 -0.09
N GLN A 268 -1.90 9.76 -0.11
CA GLN A 268 -3.24 9.24 -0.33
C GLN A 268 -4.05 10.23 -1.16
N PRO A 269 -5.03 9.78 -1.97
CA PRO A 269 -5.96 10.69 -2.64
C PRO A 269 -6.92 11.33 -1.63
N VAL A 270 -7.13 12.63 -1.74
CA VAL A 270 -8.16 13.36 -0.99
C VAL A 270 -9.53 12.74 -1.27
N GLY A 271 -10.22 12.31 -0.20
CA GLY A 271 -11.55 11.71 -0.29
C GLY A 271 -11.56 10.21 -0.60
N GLY A 272 -10.41 9.50 -0.50
CA GLY A 272 -10.31 8.05 -0.51
C GLY A 272 -9.53 7.44 -1.67
N MET A 273 -9.02 6.24 -1.45
CA MET A 273 -8.13 5.54 -2.38
C MET A 273 -8.76 5.15 -3.72
N ASP A 274 -10.09 5.08 -3.80
CA ASP A 274 -10.81 4.79 -5.03
C ASP A 274 -10.88 5.96 -6.02
N ARG A 275 -10.44 7.16 -5.62
CA ARG A 275 -10.48 8.36 -6.47
C ARG A 275 -9.71 8.19 -7.78
N ILE A 276 -8.59 7.49 -7.75
CA ILE A 276 -7.81 7.20 -8.97
C ILE A 276 -8.59 6.27 -9.89
N ALA A 277 -9.17 5.19 -9.35
CA ALA A 277 -10.01 4.28 -10.14
C ALA A 277 -11.24 5.00 -10.74
N ARG A 278 -11.88 5.89 -9.98
CA ARG A 278 -13.00 6.70 -10.47
C ARG A 278 -12.57 7.64 -11.59
N ALA A 279 -11.41 8.28 -11.45
CA ALA A 279 -10.88 9.18 -12.48
C ALA A 279 -10.60 8.43 -13.81
N PHE A 280 -10.07 7.21 -13.77
CA PHE A 280 -10.00 6.34 -14.94
C PHE A 280 -11.39 6.00 -15.51
N TYR A 281 -12.30 5.60 -14.64
CA TYR A 281 -13.66 5.22 -15.04
C TYR A 281 -14.39 6.36 -15.76
N ASP A 282 -14.23 7.59 -15.33
CA ASP A 282 -14.82 8.76 -15.99
C ASP A 282 -14.34 8.90 -17.44
N GLN A 283 -13.10 8.47 -17.76
CA GLN A 283 -12.57 8.47 -19.12
C GLN A 283 -13.12 7.32 -19.99
N VAL A 284 -13.53 6.20 -19.38
CA VAL A 284 -13.88 4.97 -20.10
C VAL A 284 -15.28 4.44 -19.78
N ARG A 285 -16.10 5.20 -19.08
CA ARG A 285 -17.43 4.78 -18.59
C ARG A 285 -18.29 4.06 -19.65
N PRO A 286 -18.43 4.54 -20.89
CA PRO A 286 -19.26 3.88 -21.90
C PRO A 286 -18.75 2.50 -22.33
N LEU A 287 -17.51 2.15 -22.03
CA LEU A 287 -16.88 0.89 -22.37
C LEU A 287 -17.08 -0.19 -21.31
N VAL A 288 -17.52 0.19 -20.10
CA VAL A 288 -17.61 -0.69 -18.92
C VAL A 288 -19.02 -1.20 -18.72
N ARG A 289 -19.14 -2.53 -18.69
CA ARG A 289 -20.38 -3.24 -18.36
C ARG A 289 -20.25 -3.78 -16.94
N LEU A 290 -20.94 -3.15 -16.01
CA LEU A 290 -21.06 -3.62 -14.61
C LEU A 290 -22.01 -4.82 -14.53
N ARG A 291 -22.01 -5.54 -13.41
CA ARG A 291 -22.85 -6.72 -13.15
C ARG A 291 -22.72 -7.79 -14.24
N SER A 292 -21.52 -7.93 -14.76
CA SER A 292 -21.17 -8.85 -15.85
C SER A 292 -20.09 -9.84 -15.39
N PRO A 293 -20.36 -10.69 -14.36
CA PRO A 293 -19.40 -11.68 -13.91
C PRO A 293 -19.04 -12.63 -15.05
N VAL A 294 -17.76 -12.78 -15.32
CA VAL A 294 -17.24 -13.75 -16.28
C VAL A 294 -17.42 -15.16 -15.72
N THR A 295 -17.96 -16.06 -16.53
CA THR A 295 -18.24 -17.45 -16.15
C THR A 295 -17.43 -18.47 -16.95
N ALA A 296 -16.95 -18.12 -18.12
CA ALA A 296 -16.05 -18.95 -18.92
C ALA A 296 -15.23 -18.10 -19.90
N ILE A 297 -14.02 -18.57 -20.21
CA ILE A 297 -13.12 -17.96 -21.19
C ILE A 297 -12.65 -19.06 -22.13
N ARG A 298 -12.78 -18.84 -23.46
CA ARG A 298 -12.37 -19.81 -24.47
C ARG A 298 -11.72 -19.10 -25.65
N ARG A 299 -10.76 -19.76 -26.26
CA ARG A 299 -10.27 -19.35 -27.59
C ARG A 299 -11.36 -19.64 -28.64
N ASN A 300 -11.49 -18.77 -29.62
CA ASN A 300 -12.42 -18.93 -30.74
C ASN A 300 -11.71 -18.60 -32.05
N GLY A 301 -11.18 -19.62 -32.71
CA GLY A 301 -10.31 -19.40 -33.86
C GLY A 301 -9.11 -18.54 -33.49
N ASN A 302 -8.96 -17.41 -34.18
CA ASN A 302 -7.91 -16.42 -33.89
C ASN A 302 -8.31 -15.37 -32.85
N GLY A 303 -9.50 -15.49 -32.23
CA GLY A 303 -10.05 -14.57 -31.23
C GLY A 303 -10.38 -15.24 -29.91
N VAL A 304 -11.16 -14.55 -29.11
CA VAL A 304 -11.61 -15.01 -27.79
C VAL A 304 -13.13 -14.91 -27.66
N ARG A 305 -13.72 -15.88 -26.97
CA ARG A 305 -15.14 -15.93 -26.59
C ARG A 305 -15.24 -15.95 -25.08
N VAL A 306 -15.95 -14.99 -24.51
CA VAL A 306 -16.15 -14.81 -23.07
C VAL A 306 -17.64 -14.96 -22.76
N GLU A 307 -17.97 -15.88 -21.86
CA GLU A 307 -19.32 -16.01 -21.30
C GLU A 307 -19.41 -15.20 -20.00
N HIS A 308 -20.48 -14.43 -19.85
CA HIS A 308 -20.62 -13.53 -18.69
C HIS A 308 -22.07 -13.19 -18.34
N GLY A 309 -22.27 -12.72 -17.12
CA GLY A 309 -23.56 -12.29 -16.59
C GLY A 309 -24.51 -13.43 -16.29
N PRO A 310 -25.62 -13.16 -15.58
CA PRO A 310 -26.59 -14.17 -15.19
C PRO A 310 -27.34 -14.78 -16.40
N GLY A 311 -27.43 -14.05 -17.51
CA GLY A 311 -28.03 -14.49 -18.77
C GLY A 311 -27.09 -15.26 -19.70
N LYS A 312 -25.87 -15.62 -19.26
CA LYS A 312 -24.84 -16.26 -20.09
C LYS A 312 -24.61 -15.53 -21.42
N HIS A 313 -24.53 -14.21 -21.35
CA HIS A 313 -24.20 -13.41 -22.52
C HIS A 313 -22.82 -13.77 -23.06
N ILE A 314 -22.64 -13.60 -24.36
CA ILE A 314 -21.39 -13.87 -25.05
C ILE A 314 -20.80 -12.55 -25.54
N THR A 315 -19.52 -12.35 -25.29
CA THR A 315 -18.71 -11.29 -25.90
C THR A 315 -17.56 -11.95 -26.65
N GLU A 316 -17.45 -11.66 -27.94
CA GLU A 316 -16.33 -12.08 -28.78
C GLU A 316 -15.45 -10.89 -29.12
N ALA A 317 -14.13 -11.11 -29.19
CA ALA A 317 -13.15 -10.09 -29.51
C ALA A 317 -11.91 -10.71 -30.18
N ASP A 318 -11.14 -9.88 -30.87
CA ASP A 318 -9.87 -10.29 -31.48
C ASP A 318 -8.81 -10.62 -30.44
N LEU A 319 -8.82 -9.89 -29.30
CA LEU A 319 -7.85 -10.01 -28.21
C LEU A 319 -8.55 -9.87 -26.85
N CYS A 320 -7.94 -10.42 -25.80
CA CYS A 320 -8.39 -10.31 -24.43
C CYS A 320 -7.27 -9.87 -23.51
N ILE A 321 -7.56 -8.93 -22.60
CA ILE A 321 -6.75 -8.67 -21.41
C ILE A 321 -7.48 -9.18 -20.17
N CYS A 322 -6.98 -10.26 -19.59
CA CYS A 322 -7.53 -10.83 -18.38
C CYS A 322 -6.87 -10.22 -17.15
N THR A 323 -7.64 -9.48 -16.33
CA THR A 323 -7.15 -8.87 -15.08
C THR A 323 -7.76 -9.50 -13.82
N LEU A 324 -8.37 -10.67 -13.97
CA LEU A 324 -8.95 -11.43 -12.86
C LEU A 324 -7.83 -12.00 -11.98
N GLY A 325 -8.09 -12.13 -10.69
CA GLY A 325 -7.16 -12.79 -9.78
C GLY A 325 -6.92 -14.25 -10.15
N ALA A 326 -5.69 -14.72 -9.99
CA ALA A 326 -5.31 -16.10 -10.30
C ALA A 326 -6.18 -17.13 -9.54
N ASN A 327 -6.53 -16.83 -8.27
CA ASN A 327 -7.40 -17.66 -7.44
C ASN A 327 -8.83 -17.81 -7.99
N LEU A 328 -9.32 -16.83 -8.72
CA LEU A 328 -10.63 -16.88 -9.38
C LEU A 328 -10.54 -17.59 -10.72
N LEU A 329 -9.50 -17.29 -11.48
CA LEU A 329 -9.24 -17.90 -12.78
C LEU A 329 -9.01 -19.41 -12.69
N ALA A 330 -8.31 -19.86 -11.65
CA ALA A 330 -8.08 -21.28 -11.37
C ALA A 330 -9.37 -22.11 -11.18
N LYS A 331 -10.48 -21.45 -10.81
CA LYS A 331 -11.79 -22.06 -10.58
C LYS A 331 -12.74 -21.92 -11.79
N MET A 332 -12.33 -21.13 -12.79
CA MET A 332 -13.18 -20.78 -13.90
C MET A 332 -12.99 -21.73 -15.09
N PRO A 333 -14.06 -22.20 -15.75
CA PRO A 333 -13.98 -22.95 -16.98
C PRO A 333 -13.18 -22.18 -18.05
N ASN A 334 -12.11 -22.79 -18.52
CA ASN A 334 -11.21 -22.23 -19.53
C ASN A 334 -10.61 -23.33 -20.41
N ASP A 335 -9.93 -22.97 -21.50
CA ASP A 335 -9.17 -23.86 -22.38
C ASP A 335 -7.66 -23.52 -22.37
N PHE A 336 -7.17 -23.02 -21.26
CA PHE A 336 -5.74 -22.74 -21.06
C PHE A 336 -4.92 -24.02 -21.03
N SER A 337 -3.63 -23.89 -21.29
CA SER A 337 -2.70 -25.00 -21.18
C SER A 337 -2.68 -25.61 -19.78
N PRO A 338 -2.36 -26.91 -19.63
CA PRO A 338 -2.18 -27.52 -18.32
C PRO A 338 -1.14 -26.80 -17.44
N ALA A 339 -0.05 -26.30 -18.06
CA ALA A 339 0.98 -25.54 -17.38
C ALA A 339 0.44 -24.22 -16.80
N LYS A 340 -0.37 -23.48 -17.59
CA LYS A 340 -1.03 -22.25 -17.15
C LYS A 340 -1.99 -22.52 -16.00
N ASN A 341 -2.83 -23.54 -16.09
CA ASN A 341 -3.77 -23.90 -15.03
C ASN A 341 -3.05 -24.32 -13.75
N ALA A 342 -1.95 -25.07 -13.83
CA ALA A 342 -1.12 -25.40 -12.68
C ALA A 342 -0.50 -24.15 -12.04
N ALA A 343 -0.01 -23.23 -12.84
CA ALA A 343 0.55 -21.96 -12.35
C ALA A 343 -0.52 -21.08 -11.66
N LEU A 344 -1.74 -21.01 -12.21
CA LEU A 344 -2.86 -20.29 -11.57
C LEU A 344 -3.20 -20.87 -10.18
N MET A 345 -3.21 -22.19 -10.04
CA MET A 345 -3.51 -22.88 -8.78
C MET A 345 -2.42 -22.68 -7.72
N SER A 346 -1.18 -22.38 -8.11
CA SER A 346 -0.06 -22.17 -7.17
C SER A 346 -0.10 -20.83 -6.43
N VAL A 347 -0.88 -19.86 -6.90
CA VAL A 347 -0.91 -18.51 -6.33
C VAL A 347 -1.77 -18.46 -5.08
N GLN A 348 -1.17 -18.13 -3.96
CA GLN A 348 -1.88 -17.92 -2.70
C GLN A 348 -2.36 -16.48 -2.57
N TYR A 349 -3.49 -16.29 -1.88
CA TYR A 349 -4.07 -14.98 -1.61
C TYR A 349 -4.27 -14.77 -0.11
N LEU A 350 -3.89 -13.59 0.36
CA LEU A 350 -3.95 -13.21 1.77
C LEU A 350 -5.38 -12.88 2.20
N PRO A 351 -5.96 -13.53 3.22
CA PRO A 351 -7.28 -13.22 3.74
C PRO A 351 -7.25 -12.07 4.75
N SER A 352 -6.73 -10.90 4.37
CA SER A 352 -6.64 -9.74 5.26
C SER A 352 -8.02 -9.23 5.69
N VAL A 353 -8.09 -8.68 6.89
CA VAL A 353 -9.30 -8.08 7.46
C VAL A 353 -9.01 -6.66 7.92
N LYS A 354 -9.93 -5.73 7.64
CA LYS A 354 -9.96 -4.41 8.26
C LYS A 354 -11.26 -4.18 8.99
N VAL A 355 -11.17 -3.53 10.15
CA VAL A 355 -12.32 -3.07 10.94
C VAL A 355 -12.16 -1.59 11.18
N ALA A 356 -13.22 -0.82 10.96
CA ALA A 356 -13.20 0.62 11.15
C ALA A 356 -14.40 1.10 11.95
N PHE A 357 -14.21 2.20 12.69
CA PHE A 357 -15.25 2.88 13.43
C PHE A 357 -15.22 4.39 13.19
N GLU A 358 -16.39 5.00 13.19
CA GLU A 358 -16.50 6.44 13.36
C GLU A 358 -16.36 6.79 14.85
N ALA A 359 -15.60 7.85 15.14
CA ALA A 359 -15.45 8.36 16.51
C ALA A 359 -15.13 9.87 16.53
N PRO A 360 -15.38 10.57 17.65
CA PRO A 360 -14.69 11.84 17.93
C PRO A 360 -13.17 11.60 17.88
N ARG A 361 -12.41 12.61 17.47
CA ARG A 361 -10.95 12.47 17.27
C ARG A 361 -10.18 12.55 18.61
N PHE A 362 -10.52 11.70 19.58
CA PHE A 362 -9.89 11.68 20.89
C PHE A 362 -8.37 11.44 20.84
N TRP A 363 -7.90 10.69 19.84
CA TRP A 363 -6.47 10.47 19.61
C TRP A 363 -5.70 11.75 19.29
N GLU A 364 -6.36 12.79 18.72
CA GLU A 364 -5.74 14.09 18.49
C GLU A 364 -5.83 14.97 19.74
N THR A 365 -6.98 15.01 20.41
CA THR A 365 -7.23 15.92 21.53
C THR A 365 -6.57 15.45 22.83
N ASP A 366 -6.45 14.15 23.03
CA ASP A 366 -5.98 13.58 24.27
C ASP A 366 -4.50 13.13 24.18
N ASP A 367 -4.11 12.57 23.03
CA ASP A 367 -2.82 11.89 22.86
C ASP A 367 -1.91 12.58 21.83
N ASN A 368 -2.35 13.68 21.19
CA ASN A 368 -1.61 14.39 20.14
C ASN A 368 -1.17 13.47 18.97
N ILE A 369 -2.01 12.50 18.58
CA ILE A 369 -1.76 11.60 17.47
C ILE A 369 -2.43 12.14 16.22
N PHE A 370 -1.65 12.59 15.25
CA PHE A 370 -2.11 13.11 13.95
C PHE A 370 -1.67 12.16 12.84
N GLY A 371 -2.52 11.19 12.47
CA GLY A 371 -2.15 10.10 11.58
C GLY A 371 -1.20 9.08 12.23
N GLY A 372 -0.69 8.14 11.44
CA GLY A 372 0.24 7.11 11.88
C GLY A 372 -0.43 5.80 12.29
N LEU A 373 0.38 4.87 12.73
CA LEU A 373 -0.03 3.53 13.12
C LEU A 373 0.33 3.23 14.56
N ALA A 374 -0.60 2.58 15.30
CA ALA A 374 -0.26 1.86 16.52
C ALA A 374 -0.07 0.37 16.20
N TRP A 375 0.89 -0.25 16.84
CA TRP A 375 1.22 -1.66 16.67
C TRP A 375 0.89 -2.46 17.93
N THR A 376 0.47 -3.72 17.75
CA THR A 376 0.12 -4.57 18.87
C THR A 376 0.37 -6.05 18.53
N ASP A 377 0.68 -6.86 19.56
CA ASP A 377 0.69 -8.32 19.47
C ASP A 377 -0.71 -8.95 19.66
N ARG A 378 -1.76 -8.12 19.83
CA ARG A 378 -3.15 -8.58 19.87
C ARG A 378 -3.64 -9.00 18.47
N ALA A 379 -4.79 -9.65 18.43
CA ALA A 379 -5.37 -10.18 17.20
C ALA A 379 -5.68 -9.12 16.11
N ASN A 380 -5.84 -7.84 16.47
CA ASN A 380 -6.06 -6.73 15.53
C ASN A 380 -4.78 -6.21 14.86
N GLU A 381 -3.60 -6.60 15.32
CA GLU A 381 -2.23 -6.31 14.85
C GLU A 381 -1.90 -4.82 14.74
N ASN A 382 -2.78 -4.03 14.13
CA ASN A 382 -2.46 -2.67 13.75
C ASN A 382 -3.70 -1.77 13.82
N VAL A 383 -3.51 -0.55 14.31
CA VAL A 383 -4.49 0.53 14.29
C VAL A 383 -3.97 1.64 13.40
N ILE A 384 -4.81 2.17 12.50
CA ILE A 384 -4.43 3.28 11.62
C ILE A 384 -5.26 4.50 12.01
N TYR A 385 -4.57 5.54 12.44
CA TYR A 385 -5.16 6.85 12.67
C TYR A 385 -5.28 7.61 11.35
N PRO A 386 -6.43 8.27 11.07
CA PRO A 386 -6.61 8.93 9.79
C PRO A 386 -5.63 10.09 9.60
N SER A 387 -4.97 10.10 8.45
CA SER A 387 -4.03 11.16 8.01
C SER A 387 -4.72 12.30 7.27
N SER A 388 -6.04 12.42 7.40
CA SER A 388 -6.86 13.45 6.74
C SER A 388 -7.83 14.08 7.73
N GLY A 389 -8.29 15.29 7.43
CA GLY A 389 -9.30 15.99 8.23
C GLY A 389 -8.85 16.32 9.65
N PHE A 390 -7.58 16.63 9.86
CA PHE A 390 -7.04 17.05 11.18
C PHE A 390 -7.84 18.20 11.78
N GLY A 391 -8.08 18.13 13.08
CA GLY A 391 -8.88 19.11 13.82
C GLY A 391 -10.38 19.05 13.58
N SER A 392 -10.88 18.14 12.72
CA SER A 392 -12.34 17.97 12.58
C SER A 392 -12.94 17.25 13.79
N ARG A 393 -14.26 17.38 13.98
CA ARG A 393 -14.96 16.81 15.16
C ARG A 393 -14.90 15.29 15.21
N LYS A 394 -14.93 14.62 14.06
CA LYS A 394 -14.97 13.16 13.93
C LYS A 394 -13.99 12.68 12.86
N GLY A 395 -13.64 11.43 12.94
CA GLY A 395 -12.85 10.71 11.94
C GLY A 395 -13.22 9.25 11.90
N VAL A 396 -12.66 8.53 10.94
CA VAL A 396 -12.78 7.07 10.86
C VAL A 396 -11.46 6.44 11.29
N LEU A 397 -11.49 5.76 12.43
CA LEU A 397 -10.37 5.01 12.97
C LEU A 397 -10.40 3.59 12.40
N VAL A 398 -9.33 3.13 11.77
CA VAL A 398 -9.17 1.72 11.42
C VAL A 398 -8.62 1.00 12.65
N ALA A 399 -9.50 0.37 13.40
CA ALA A 399 -9.20 -0.25 14.69
C ALA A 399 -8.58 -1.65 14.58
N ALA A 400 -8.63 -2.25 13.37
CA ALA A 400 -7.90 -3.45 13.05
C ALA A 400 -7.44 -3.42 11.59
N TYR A 401 -6.19 -3.75 11.35
CA TYR A 401 -5.65 -4.07 10.04
C TYR A 401 -4.80 -5.32 10.16
N VAL A 402 -5.42 -6.46 9.89
CA VAL A 402 -4.85 -7.78 10.08
C VAL A 402 -4.37 -8.32 8.74
N ALA A 403 -3.07 -8.53 8.63
CA ALA A 403 -2.42 -9.00 7.42
C ALA A 403 -1.17 -9.87 7.70
N GLY A 404 -0.99 -10.32 8.94
CA GLY A 404 0.18 -11.09 9.36
C GLY A 404 1.39 -10.23 9.72
N TRP A 405 1.17 -8.97 10.12
CA TRP A 405 2.24 -8.01 10.44
C TRP A 405 3.04 -8.39 11.68
N THR A 406 2.35 -8.80 12.73
CA THR A 406 2.95 -9.18 14.02
C THR A 406 2.82 -10.67 14.30
N ASN A 407 1.87 -11.36 13.66
CA ASN A 407 1.68 -12.79 13.77
C ASN A 407 1.08 -13.34 12.47
N GLN A 408 1.82 -14.21 11.77
CA GLN A 408 1.45 -14.76 10.46
C GLN A 408 0.15 -15.59 10.48
N ASP A 409 -0.26 -16.13 11.61
CA ASP A 409 -1.51 -16.90 11.75
C ASP A 409 -2.76 -16.02 11.93
N ASN A 410 -2.58 -14.75 12.33
CA ASN A 410 -3.70 -13.88 12.64
C ASN A 410 -4.67 -13.65 11.48
N PRO A 411 -4.24 -13.48 10.22
CA PRO A 411 -5.18 -13.25 9.12
C PRO A 411 -6.24 -14.34 9.00
N GLN A 412 -5.86 -15.60 9.09
CA GLN A 412 -6.75 -16.75 9.03
C GLN A 412 -7.67 -16.82 10.25
N LYS A 413 -7.10 -16.67 11.46
CA LYS A 413 -7.84 -16.70 12.72
C LYS A 413 -8.85 -15.57 12.81
N PHE A 414 -8.43 -14.34 12.49
CA PHE A 414 -9.30 -13.17 12.54
C PHE A 414 -10.38 -13.18 11.44
N ALA A 415 -10.06 -13.72 10.26
CA ALA A 415 -11.02 -13.92 9.18
C ALA A 415 -12.13 -14.92 9.55
N ALA A 416 -11.84 -15.89 10.43
CA ALA A 416 -12.83 -16.86 10.92
C ALA A 416 -13.83 -16.27 11.91
N TYR A 417 -13.50 -15.16 12.60
CA TYR A 417 -14.41 -14.49 13.53
C TYR A 417 -15.66 -13.98 12.82
N SER A 418 -16.83 -13.97 13.52
CA SER A 418 -18.01 -13.24 13.04
C SER A 418 -17.73 -11.74 12.98
N ASP A 419 -18.56 -10.98 12.27
CA ASP A 419 -18.38 -9.53 12.18
C ASP A 419 -18.52 -8.87 13.57
N GLU A 420 -19.44 -9.35 14.42
CA GLU A 420 -19.60 -8.90 15.81
C GLU A 420 -18.35 -9.21 16.65
N GLN A 421 -17.77 -10.38 16.47
CA GLN A 421 -16.50 -10.74 17.16
C GLN A 421 -15.36 -9.84 16.72
N ARG A 422 -15.22 -9.56 15.40
CA ARG A 422 -14.21 -8.65 14.87
C ARG A 422 -14.35 -7.24 15.44
N LEU A 423 -15.60 -6.72 15.48
CA LEU A 423 -15.90 -5.42 16.07
C LEU A 423 -15.57 -5.39 17.57
N ARG A 424 -15.93 -6.43 18.32
CA ARG A 424 -15.66 -6.52 19.76
C ARG A 424 -14.17 -6.56 20.04
N VAL A 425 -13.42 -7.47 19.43
CA VAL A 425 -11.96 -7.62 19.63
C VAL A 425 -11.22 -6.32 19.27
N SER A 426 -11.66 -5.64 18.21
CA SER A 426 -11.10 -4.36 17.81
C SER A 426 -11.36 -3.27 18.86
N ARG A 427 -12.56 -3.24 19.49
CA ARG A 427 -12.86 -2.32 20.61
C ARG A 427 -12.01 -2.59 21.83
N GLU A 428 -11.80 -3.86 22.19
CA GLU A 428 -10.95 -4.26 23.31
C GLU A 428 -9.50 -3.80 23.10
N SER A 429 -9.01 -3.85 21.88
CA SER A 429 -7.68 -3.34 21.53
C SER A 429 -7.59 -1.82 21.60
N ILE A 430 -8.64 -1.10 21.20
CA ILE A 430 -8.69 0.36 21.36
C ILE A 430 -8.80 0.74 22.85
N GLU A 431 -9.52 -0.03 23.66
CA GLU A 431 -9.57 0.19 25.11
C GLU A 431 -8.19 0.04 25.78
N ALA A 432 -7.38 -0.91 25.30
CA ALA A 432 -6.02 -1.08 25.82
C ALA A 432 -5.09 0.06 25.42
N LEU A 433 -5.19 0.56 24.19
CA LEU A 433 -4.38 1.68 23.67
C LEU A 433 -4.85 3.03 24.24
N HIS A 434 -6.15 3.21 24.44
CA HIS A 434 -6.82 4.45 24.83
C HIS A 434 -7.87 4.16 25.92
N PRO A 435 -7.46 3.98 27.16
CA PRO A 435 -8.37 3.61 28.26
C PRO A 435 -9.58 4.55 28.38
N GLY A 436 -10.78 3.96 28.47
CA GLY A 436 -12.05 4.66 28.56
C GLY A 436 -12.56 5.27 27.25
N ARG A 437 -11.88 5.07 26.10
CA ARG A 437 -12.25 5.66 24.79
C ARG A 437 -12.98 4.70 23.87
N SER A 438 -12.94 3.39 24.09
CA SER A 438 -13.63 2.40 23.25
C SER A 438 -15.16 2.62 23.17
N LYS A 439 -15.77 3.20 24.22
CA LYS A 439 -17.18 3.59 24.26
C LYS A 439 -17.57 4.69 23.27
N LEU A 440 -16.59 5.46 22.76
CA LEU A 440 -16.81 6.53 21.79
C LEU A 440 -16.87 6.00 20.35
N LEU A 441 -16.47 4.75 20.12
CA LEU A 441 -16.50 4.11 18.83
C LEU A 441 -17.95 3.81 18.41
N SER A 442 -18.34 4.18 17.21
CA SER A 442 -19.69 4.00 16.68
C SER A 442 -19.64 3.53 15.23
N LYS A 443 -20.77 3.11 14.69
CA LYS A 443 -20.97 2.79 13.27
C LYS A 443 -19.88 1.86 12.70
N GLY A 444 -19.52 0.81 13.47
CA GLY A 444 -18.48 -0.13 13.10
C GLY A 444 -18.79 -0.90 11.83
N VAL A 445 -17.78 -1.10 10.99
CA VAL A 445 -17.83 -1.91 9.76
C VAL A 445 -16.63 -2.84 9.69
N SER A 446 -16.82 -4.02 9.11
CA SER A 446 -15.78 -5.04 8.95
C SER A 446 -15.71 -5.53 7.51
N VAL A 447 -14.51 -5.56 6.92
CA VAL A 447 -14.26 -6.12 5.59
C VAL A 447 -13.19 -7.19 5.68
N GLY A 448 -13.61 -8.44 5.52
CA GLY A 448 -12.72 -9.60 5.39
C GLY A 448 -12.53 -9.97 3.93
N TRP A 449 -11.37 -9.64 3.37
CA TRP A 449 -11.12 -9.76 1.93
C TRP A 449 -11.22 -11.19 1.38
N GLY A 450 -10.93 -12.21 2.21
CA GLY A 450 -11.15 -13.61 1.84
C GLY A 450 -12.60 -13.97 1.56
N LEU A 451 -13.55 -13.17 2.06
CA LEU A 451 -15.00 -13.36 1.90
C LEU A 451 -15.65 -12.39 0.90
N VAL A 452 -14.89 -11.40 0.38
CA VAL A 452 -15.43 -10.46 -0.60
C VAL A 452 -15.57 -11.16 -1.95
N PRO A 453 -16.81 -11.32 -2.50
CA PRO A 453 -17.04 -11.98 -3.78
C PRO A 453 -16.18 -11.37 -4.90
N PHE A 454 -15.70 -12.18 -5.82
CA PHE A 454 -14.84 -11.78 -6.95
C PHE A 454 -13.50 -11.14 -6.54
N SER A 455 -13.05 -11.32 -5.28
CA SER A 455 -11.69 -11.05 -4.81
C SER A 455 -11.10 -12.24 -4.09
N GLU A 456 -11.79 -12.76 -3.07
CA GLU A 456 -11.41 -13.92 -2.26
C GLU A 456 -9.96 -13.82 -1.75
N GLY A 457 -9.58 -12.61 -1.35
CA GLY A 457 -8.25 -12.24 -0.85
C GLY A 457 -7.88 -10.80 -1.20
N VAL A 458 -6.99 -10.21 -0.40
CA VAL A 458 -6.55 -8.81 -0.58
C VAL A 458 -5.47 -8.67 -1.66
N GLY A 459 -4.72 -9.73 -1.93
CA GLY A 459 -3.68 -9.75 -2.96
C GLY A 459 -2.90 -11.04 -2.97
N ALA A 460 -2.13 -11.24 -4.03
CA ALA A 460 -1.32 -12.43 -4.23
C ALA A 460 -0.05 -12.41 -3.38
N ILE A 461 0.28 -13.56 -2.79
CA ILE A 461 1.52 -13.78 -2.04
C ILE A 461 2.39 -14.75 -2.84
N TRP A 462 3.65 -14.38 -3.04
CA TRP A 462 4.66 -15.18 -3.68
C TRP A 462 5.78 -15.52 -2.68
N GLY A 463 6.23 -16.76 -2.68
CA GLY A 463 7.38 -17.18 -1.87
C GLY A 463 7.18 -17.08 -0.35
N GLY A 464 5.93 -17.11 0.13
CA GLY A 464 5.61 -17.16 1.57
C GLY A 464 5.77 -15.85 2.34
N GLY A 465 5.96 -14.68 1.67
CA GLY A 465 6.16 -13.40 2.34
C GLY A 465 5.38 -12.23 1.75
N LEU A 466 5.13 -11.20 2.58
CA LEU A 466 4.50 -9.93 2.18
C LEU A 466 5.44 -9.01 1.41
N GLY A 467 6.73 -9.31 1.31
CA GLY A 467 7.75 -8.51 0.64
C GLY A 467 7.81 -8.75 -0.86
N GLY A 468 7.88 -7.69 -1.68
CA GLY A 468 7.94 -7.76 -3.15
C GLY A 468 9.19 -8.44 -3.73
N ASN A 469 10.18 -8.79 -2.92
CA ASN A 469 11.47 -9.33 -3.35
C ASN A 469 11.57 -10.87 -3.29
N ALA A 470 10.45 -11.59 -3.04
CA ALA A 470 10.46 -13.04 -3.04
C ALA A 470 10.77 -13.59 -4.45
N GLN A 471 11.64 -14.60 -4.51
CA GLN A 471 11.97 -15.29 -5.76
C GLN A 471 10.72 -15.96 -6.33
N ARG A 472 10.34 -15.58 -7.55
CA ARG A 472 9.00 -15.92 -8.11
C ARG A 472 8.98 -17.13 -9.03
N GLY A 473 9.96 -17.95 -9.11
CA GLY A 473 9.98 -19.24 -9.76
C GLY A 473 9.34 -19.39 -11.17
N GLU A 474 9.28 -20.63 -11.64
CA GLU A 474 8.78 -20.99 -12.97
C GLU A 474 7.27 -20.73 -13.14
N GLN A 475 6.47 -20.91 -12.08
CA GLN A 475 5.03 -20.69 -12.11
C GLN A 475 4.68 -19.22 -12.39
N TYR A 476 5.44 -18.30 -11.82
CA TYR A 476 5.28 -16.88 -12.13
C TYR A 476 5.64 -16.58 -13.60
N ALA A 477 6.75 -17.12 -14.09
CA ALA A 477 7.16 -16.96 -15.49
C ALA A 477 6.09 -17.53 -16.45
N GLU A 478 5.46 -18.66 -16.09
CA GLU A 478 4.37 -19.25 -16.86
C GLU A 478 3.15 -18.33 -16.91
N LEU A 479 2.78 -17.69 -15.78
CA LEU A 479 1.65 -16.77 -15.74
C LEU A 479 1.83 -15.53 -16.64
N LEU A 480 3.07 -15.10 -16.89
CA LEU A 480 3.35 -13.96 -17.77
C LEU A 480 3.14 -14.27 -19.26
N LYS A 481 3.16 -15.54 -19.65
CA LYS A 481 2.99 -15.94 -21.05
C LYS A 481 1.55 -15.73 -21.51
N PRO A 482 1.29 -15.28 -22.73
CA PRO A 482 -0.04 -15.29 -23.32
C PRO A 482 -0.59 -16.70 -23.53
N GLU A 483 -1.92 -16.83 -23.57
CA GLU A 483 -2.63 -18.02 -24.02
C GLU A 483 -3.36 -17.71 -25.35
N GLY A 484 -2.66 -17.86 -26.47
CA GLY A 484 -3.17 -17.44 -27.75
C GLY A 484 -3.50 -15.93 -27.76
N PRO A 485 -4.75 -15.51 -28.03
CA PRO A 485 -5.14 -14.10 -28.07
C PRO A 485 -5.37 -13.48 -26.69
N ILE A 486 -5.08 -14.21 -25.60
CA ILE A 486 -5.36 -13.78 -24.23
C ILE A 486 -4.05 -13.41 -23.54
N VAL A 487 -3.93 -12.17 -23.08
CA VAL A 487 -2.85 -11.69 -22.24
C VAL A 487 -3.34 -11.43 -20.82
N PHE A 488 -2.45 -11.49 -19.86
CA PHE A 488 -2.78 -11.38 -18.44
C PHE A 488 -2.16 -10.12 -17.84
N ALA A 489 -2.89 -9.48 -16.91
CA ALA A 489 -2.41 -8.35 -16.13
C ALA A 489 -3.01 -8.37 -14.71
N GLY A 490 -2.40 -7.68 -13.79
CA GLY A 490 -2.85 -7.59 -12.40
C GLY A 490 -1.66 -7.46 -11.45
N GLU A 491 -1.90 -7.08 -10.19
CA GLU A 491 -0.81 -6.91 -9.23
C GLU A 491 -0.04 -8.22 -8.96
N HIS A 492 -0.71 -9.36 -9.12
CA HIS A 492 -0.11 -10.69 -9.00
C HIS A 492 0.93 -11.00 -10.09
N LEU A 493 0.96 -10.22 -11.16
CA LEU A 493 1.92 -10.32 -12.27
C LEU A 493 2.94 -9.18 -12.25
N SER A 494 3.23 -8.63 -11.08
CA SER A 494 4.21 -7.58 -10.87
C SER A 494 5.09 -7.89 -9.65
N TYR A 495 6.35 -7.48 -9.68
CA TYR A 495 7.22 -7.50 -8.50
C TYR A 495 6.79 -6.48 -7.43
N GLN A 496 5.95 -5.51 -7.78
CA GLN A 496 5.25 -4.65 -6.84
C GLN A 496 3.84 -5.19 -6.56
N GLY A 497 3.74 -6.45 -6.09
CA GLY A 497 2.50 -7.09 -5.67
C GLY A 497 1.84 -6.34 -4.52
N LEU A 498 0.52 -6.51 -4.34
CA LEU A 498 -0.31 -5.86 -3.32
C LEU A 498 -0.51 -4.33 -3.52
N TRP A 499 0.11 -3.71 -4.51
CA TRP A 499 0.03 -2.29 -4.80
C TRP A 499 -0.73 -1.98 -6.09
N GLN A 500 -1.37 -0.80 -6.12
CA GLN A 500 -1.98 -0.27 -7.35
C GLN A 500 -0.93 -0.02 -8.44
N GLU A 501 0.30 0.35 -8.05
CA GLU A 501 1.43 0.52 -8.96
C GLU A 501 1.72 -0.74 -9.74
N GLY A 502 1.83 -1.88 -9.05
CA GLY A 502 2.08 -3.17 -9.70
C GLY A 502 0.98 -3.58 -10.67
N ALA A 503 -0.29 -3.27 -10.33
CA ALA A 503 -1.40 -3.48 -11.24
C ALA A 503 -1.28 -2.61 -12.51
N ALA A 504 -0.88 -1.36 -12.39
CA ALA A 504 -0.68 -0.45 -13.52
C ALA A 504 0.53 -0.84 -14.38
N LEU A 505 1.65 -1.21 -13.76
CA LEU A 505 2.86 -1.68 -14.44
C LEU A 505 2.59 -2.95 -15.25
N SER A 506 1.93 -3.94 -14.66
CA SER A 506 1.56 -5.17 -15.38
C SER A 506 0.60 -4.90 -16.55
N ALA A 507 -0.31 -3.93 -16.40
CA ALA A 507 -1.16 -3.49 -17.50
C ALA A 507 -0.36 -2.89 -18.66
N HIS A 508 0.67 -2.09 -18.36
CA HIS A 508 1.57 -1.55 -19.39
C HIS A 508 2.28 -2.66 -20.19
N GLU A 509 2.74 -3.71 -19.51
CA GLU A 509 3.36 -4.85 -20.20
C GLU A 509 2.35 -5.62 -21.05
N ALA A 510 1.16 -5.90 -20.53
CA ALA A 510 0.09 -6.52 -21.29
C ALA A 510 -0.30 -5.71 -22.54
N LEU A 511 -0.33 -4.38 -22.42
CA LEU A 511 -0.63 -3.47 -23.53
C LEU A 511 0.44 -3.53 -24.65
N LYS A 512 1.71 -3.67 -24.31
CA LYS A 512 2.80 -3.88 -25.28
C LYS A 512 2.59 -5.19 -26.05
N LEU A 513 2.25 -6.28 -25.34
CA LEU A 513 1.96 -7.58 -25.96
C LEU A 513 0.75 -7.48 -26.90
N VAL A 514 -0.35 -6.83 -26.47
CA VAL A 514 -1.52 -6.60 -27.32
C VAL A 514 -1.15 -5.83 -28.59
N ALA A 515 -0.33 -4.79 -28.49
CA ALA A 515 0.10 -4.01 -29.66
C ALA A 515 0.97 -4.83 -30.63
N THR A 516 1.81 -5.72 -30.12
CA THR A 516 2.61 -6.64 -30.95
C THR A 516 1.70 -7.64 -31.68
N MET A 517 0.80 -8.32 -30.97
CA MET A 517 -0.14 -9.27 -31.56
C MET A 517 -1.07 -8.63 -32.59
N ALA A 518 -1.47 -7.37 -32.37
CA ALA A 518 -2.28 -6.64 -33.32
C ALA A 518 -1.54 -6.38 -34.65
N LYS A 519 -0.24 -6.10 -34.61
CA LYS A 519 0.59 -5.93 -35.82
C LYS A 519 0.78 -7.23 -36.57
N GLU A 520 1.09 -8.33 -35.88
CA GLU A 520 1.28 -9.64 -36.49
C GLU A 520 0.04 -10.10 -37.27
N LYS A 521 -1.15 -9.93 -36.66
CA LYS A 521 -2.42 -10.22 -37.32
C LYS A 521 -2.76 -9.27 -38.49
N ALA A 522 -2.13 -8.11 -38.62
CA ALA A 522 -2.30 -7.22 -39.75
C ALA A 522 -1.40 -7.63 -40.94
N SER A 523 -0.32 -8.36 -40.67
CA SER A 523 0.66 -8.82 -41.64
C SER A 523 0.36 -10.22 -42.18
N ALA A 524 -0.51 -10.99 -41.51
CA ALA A 524 -1.00 -12.30 -41.91
C ALA A 524 -2.33 -12.20 -42.68
#